data_bd270bf26d39afd9680ba193393b374f
#
_entry.id   bd270bf26d39afd9680ba193393b374f
#
_cell.length_a   1.000
_cell.length_b   1.000
_cell.length_c   1.000
_cell.angle_alpha   90.00
_cell.angle_beta   90.00
_cell.angle_gamma   90.00
#
_symmetry.space_group_name_H-M   'P 1'
#
loop_
_entity.id
_entity.type
_entity.pdbx_description
1 polymer ?
#
loop_
_entity_poly.entity_id
_entity_poly.type
_entity_poly.pdbx_seq_one_letter_code
_entity_poly.pdbx_strand_id
1 'polypeptide(L)'
;MAHPATRRLPGRRRAKPRWQRRKDARPEEIVAAALEEFVERGFAATRVEDVARRAGVTKGTVYLYFKNKDALFKAVVRDNIVPALAEAEATVRAFQGSARELLQQLVRTYWRVIYETKLSGIPKLMMAEAANFPSLARFYYDEVVTRSHRLVSDVLEAGMRSGEFRRVDVAVAAKLAVSPLMHAAVAQRAFANCIPEGFNVRKYLDTHIDLYLHGIANE
;
A
#
# COMPACT_ATOMS: atom_id res chain seq x y z
N MET A 1 11.49 -76.84 25.74
CA MET A 1 12.44 -75.68 25.75
C MET A 1 11.98 -74.72 24.64
N ALA A 2 11.33 -73.61 25.05
CA ALA A 2 10.77 -72.63 24.12
C ALA A 2 11.74 -71.43 23.98
N HIS A 3 12.04 -71.07 22.73
CA HIS A 3 12.89 -69.89 22.42
C HIS A 3 12.00 -68.62 22.50
N PRO A 4 12.50 -67.50 23.06
CA PRO A 4 11.73 -66.27 23.08
C PRO A 4 11.90 -65.49 21.77
N ALA A 5 10.77 -65.03 21.23
CA ALA A 5 10.69 -64.17 20.03
C ALA A 5 11.22 -62.77 20.29
N THR A 6 12.18 -62.33 19.55
CA THR A 6 12.72 -60.97 19.52
C THR A 6 11.72 -60.00 18.89
N ARG A 7 11.14 -59.15 19.70
CA ARG A 7 10.24 -58.05 19.30
C ARG A 7 11.02 -56.93 18.60
N ARG A 8 10.90 -56.80 17.28
CA ARG A 8 11.46 -55.65 16.53
C ARG A 8 10.69 -54.40 16.87
N LEU A 9 11.39 -53.38 17.37
CA LEU A 9 10.89 -52.02 17.60
C LEU A 9 10.63 -51.34 16.24
N PRO A 10 9.50 -50.57 16.09
CA PRO A 10 9.22 -49.86 14.85
C PRO A 10 10.23 -48.70 14.67
N GLY A 11 10.83 -48.65 13.48
CA GLY A 11 11.80 -47.63 13.11
C GLY A 11 11.21 -46.20 13.24
N ARG A 12 11.94 -45.34 13.96
CA ARG A 12 11.68 -43.90 14.01
C ARG A 12 11.63 -43.35 12.58
N ARG A 13 10.46 -42.96 12.10
CA ARG A 13 10.33 -42.13 10.89
C ARG A 13 11.12 -40.86 11.11
N ARG A 14 12.22 -40.69 10.39
CA ARG A 14 12.94 -39.41 10.32
C ARG A 14 11.97 -38.37 9.79
N ALA A 15 11.64 -37.38 10.60
CA ALA A 15 10.90 -36.21 10.17
C ALA A 15 11.69 -35.55 9.03
N LYS A 16 11.06 -35.40 7.87
CA LYS A 16 11.65 -34.66 6.74
C LYS A 16 11.99 -33.24 7.22
N PRO A 17 13.18 -32.71 6.88
CA PRO A 17 13.53 -31.34 7.25
C PRO A 17 12.48 -30.40 6.68
N ARG A 18 11.87 -29.58 7.54
CA ARG A 18 10.76 -28.67 7.27
C ARG A 18 11.15 -27.48 6.38
N TRP A 19 12.34 -27.55 5.71
CA TRP A 19 12.91 -26.45 4.96
C TRP A 19 13.51 -26.90 3.63
N GLN A 20 12.67 -27.28 2.67
CA GLN A 20 13.05 -27.28 1.25
C GLN A 20 12.87 -25.84 0.75
N ARG A 21 14.00 -25.08 0.69
CA ARG A 21 14.06 -23.77 0.04
C ARG A 21 13.60 -23.95 -1.41
N ARG A 22 12.47 -23.32 -1.78
CA ARG A 22 12.02 -23.30 -3.17
C ARG A 22 13.05 -22.52 -4.00
N LYS A 23 13.65 -23.18 -4.98
CA LYS A 23 14.57 -22.56 -5.96
C LYS A 23 13.83 -21.66 -6.96
N ASP A 24 12.51 -21.81 -7.10
CA ASP A 24 11.68 -21.23 -8.15
C ASP A 24 10.60 -20.30 -7.57
N ALA A 25 10.92 -19.49 -6.56
CA ALA A 25 9.97 -18.46 -6.10
C ALA A 25 9.80 -17.41 -7.20
N ARG A 26 8.55 -17.08 -7.50
CA ARG A 26 8.21 -16.02 -8.46
C ARG A 26 8.55 -14.65 -7.86
N PRO A 27 8.94 -13.67 -8.68
CA PRO A 27 9.23 -12.31 -8.21
C PRO A 27 8.12 -11.74 -7.31
N GLU A 28 6.86 -12.06 -7.60
CA GLU A 28 5.69 -11.60 -6.85
C GLU A 28 5.67 -12.11 -5.39
N GLU A 29 6.14 -13.34 -5.14
CA GLU A 29 6.24 -13.89 -3.78
C GLU A 29 7.30 -13.14 -2.96
N ILE A 30 8.39 -12.74 -3.61
CA ILE A 30 9.47 -11.94 -2.98
C ILE A 30 8.97 -10.52 -2.69
N VAL A 31 8.23 -9.91 -3.63
CA VAL A 31 7.64 -8.56 -3.47
C VAL A 31 6.61 -8.55 -2.34
N ALA A 32 5.75 -9.58 -2.24
CA ALA A 32 4.79 -9.70 -1.15
C ALA A 32 5.49 -9.83 0.21
N ALA A 33 6.52 -10.66 0.32
CA ALA A 33 7.32 -10.79 1.53
C ALA A 33 8.06 -9.49 1.89
N ALA A 34 8.56 -8.76 0.89
CA ALA A 34 9.21 -7.48 1.08
C ALA A 34 8.25 -6.40 1.59
N LEU A 35 7.02 -6.34 1.05
CA LEU A 35 5.97 -5.44 1.56
C LEU A 35 5.75 -5.66 3.06
N GLU A 36 5.61 -6.90 3.48
CA GLU A 36 5.40 -7.22 4.90
C GLU A 36 6.60 -6.80 5.77
N GLU A 37 7.83 -7.13 5.37
CA GLU A 37 9.03 -6.75 6.11
C GLU A 37 9.19 -5.22 6.20
N PHE A 38 8.96 -4.50 5.09
CA PHE A 38 9.05 -3.04 5.08
C PHE A 38 7.97 -2.38 5.95
N VAL A 39 6.75 -2.89 5.93
CA VAL A 39 5.64 -2.35 6.74
C VAL A 39 5.85 -2.62 8.23
N GLU A 40 6.36 -3.80 8.59
CA GLU A 40 6.57 -4.21 9.98
C GLU A 40 7.79 -3.55 10.61
N ARG A 41 8.91 -3.46 9.89
CA ARG A 41 10.23 -3.07 10.44
C ARG A 41 10.74 -1.72 9.97
N GLY A 42 10.14 -1.16 8.94
CA GLY A 42 10.65 0.00 8.24
C GLY A 42 11.72 -0.35 7.20
N PHE A 43 12.06 0.62 6.34
CA PHE A 43 13.02 0.38 5.26
C PHE A 43 14.44 0.21 5.79
N ALA A 44 14.89 1.07 6.73
CA ALA A 44 16.24 1.03 7.26
C ALA A 44 16.57 -0.32 7.91
N ALA A 45 15.70 -0.81 8.80
CA ALA A 45 15.92 -2.04 9.57
C ALA A 45 15.71 -3.33 8.77
N THR A 46 14.99 -3.30 7.66
CA THR A 46 14.75 -4.48 6.82
C THR A 46 16.03 -4.90 6.11
N ARG A 47 16.39 -6.19 6.23
CA ARG A 47 17.48 -6.83 5.50
C ARG A 47 16.95 -7.74 4.41
N VAL A 48 17.67 -7.83 3.28
CA VAL A 48 17.30 -8.71 2.16
C VAL A 48 17.23 -10.18 2.60
N GLU A 49 18.03 -10.56 3.60
CA GLU A 49 18.00 -11.90 4.20
C GLU A 49 16.67 -12.20 4.93
N ASP A 50 16.05 -11.21 5.55
CA ASP A 50 14.78 -11.38 6.24
C ASP A 50 13.65 -11.54 5.21
N VAL A 51 13.68 -10.75 4.14
CA VAL A 51 12.78 -10.93 3.00
C VAL A 51 12.91 -12.31 2.37
N ALA A 52 14.15 -12.76 2.10
CA ALA A 52 14.41 -14.08 1.54
C ALA A 52 13.88 -15.20 2.44
N ARG A 53 14.07 -15.07 3.76
CA ARG A 53 13.55 -16.02 4.75
C ARG A 53 12.03 -16.06 4.75
N ARG A 54 11.36 -14.90 4.73
CA ARG A 54 9.90 -14.80 4.69
C ARG A 54 9.32 -15.37 3.39
N ALA A 55 9.96 -15.11 2.26
CA ALA A 55 9.59 -15.66 0.96
C ALA A 55 9.93 -17.15 0.78
N GLY A 56 10.67 -17.76 1.73
CA GLY A 56 11.07 -19.17 1.64
C GLY A 56 12.16 -19.43 0.60
N VAL A 57 12.95 -18.42 0.23
CA VAL A 57 14.00 -18.49 -0.79
C VAL A 57 15.41 -18.24 -0.22
N THR A 58 16.43 -18.34 -1.05
CA THR A 58 17.79 -17.92 -0.69
C THR A 58 17.98 -16.42 -0.94
N LYS A 59 18.93 -15.79 -0.24
CA LYS A 59 19.36 -14.41 -0.54
C LYS A 59 19.80 -14.24 -1.99
N GLY A 60 20.50 -15.23 -2.54
CA GLY A 60 20.91 -15.25 -3.95
C GLY A 60 19.73 -15.23 -4.91
N THR A 61 18.62 -15.91 -4.57
CA THR A 61 17.38 -15.86 -5.36
C THR A 61 16.78 -14.46 -5.40
N VAL A 62 16.79 -13.72 -4.29
CA VAL A 62 16.30 -12.33 -4.28
C VAL A 62 17.16 -11.46 -5.19
N TYR A 63 18.51 -11.60 -5.15
CA TYR A 63 19.42 -10.81 -5.99
C TYR A 63 19.37 -11.15 -7.47
N LEU A 64 18.82 -12.30 -7.87
CA LEU A 64 18.56 -12.60 -9.29
C LEU A 64 17.51 -11.65 -9.88
N TYR A 65 16.53 -11.22 -9.07
CA TYR A 65 15.42 -10.35 -9.52
C TYR A 65 15.62 -8.89 -9.15
N PHE A 66 16.24 -8.60 -8.01
CA PHE A 66 16.33 -7.24 -7.46
C PHE A 66 17.78 -6.93 -7.08
N LYS A 67 18.39 -5.99 -7.80
CA LYS A 67 19.81 -5.60 -7.65
C LYS A 67 20.18 -5.22 -6.21
N ASN A 68 19.26 -4.60 -5.49
CA ASN A 68 19.44 -4.12 -4.12
C ASN A 68 18.08 -3.91 -3.43
N LYS A 69 18.12 -3.50 -2.15
CA LYS A 69 16.93 -3.22 -1.34
C LYS A 69 16.08 -2.09 -1.92
N ASP A 70 16.68 -1.07 -2.53
CA ASP A 70 15.99 0.04 -3.18
C ASP A 70 15.18 -0.44 -4.39
N ALA A 71 15.78 -1.30 -5.23
CA ALA A 71 15.09 -1.89 -6.39
C ALA A 71 13.90 -2.75 -5.94
N LEU A 72 14.08 -3.49 -4.85
CA LEU A 72 13.00 -4.29 -4.25
C LEU A 72 11.87 -3.42 -3.71
N PHE A 73 12.18 -2.32 -3.01
CA PHE A 73 11.16 -1.36 -2.55
C PHE A 73 10.40 -0.72 -3.72
N LYS A 74 11.12 -0.31 -4.78
CA LYS A 74 10.49 0.24 -5.98
C LYS A 74 9.54 -0.77 -6.64
N ALA A 75 9.90 -2.05 -6.66
CA ALA A 75 9.02 -3.12 -7.13
C ALA A 75 7.78 -3.25 -6.24
N VAL A 76 7.93 -3.21 -4.90
CA VAL A 76 6.79 -3.22 -3.97
C VAL A 76 5.80 -2.09 -4.27
N VAL A 77 6.27 -0.87 -4.51
CA VAL A 77 5.40 0.27 -4.87
C VAL A 77 4.73 0.04 -6.22
N ARG A 78 5.50 -0.39 -7.24
CA ARG A 78 5.00 -0.59 -8.60
C ARG A 78 3.97 -1.70 -8.71
N ASP A 79 4.16 -2.78 -7.98
CA ASP A 79 3.28 -3.95 -8.08
C ASP A 79 2.01 -3.80 -7.23
N ASN A 80 2.04 -2.95 -6.20
CA ASN A 80 0.91 -2.83 -5.26
C ASN A 80 0.13 -1.51 -5.38
N ILE A 81 0.77 -0.38 -5.72
CA ILE A 81 0.12 0.94 -5.75
C ILE A 81 -0.13 1.41 -7.18
N VAL A 82 0.87 1.28 -8.05
CA VAL A 82 0.77 1.81 -9.43
C VAL A 82 -0.39 1.22 -10.23
N PRO A 83 -0.74 -0.07 -10.13
CA PRO A 83 -1.91 -0.62 -10.83
C PRO A 83 -3.23 0.02 -10.39
N ALA A 84 -3.42 0.26 -9.10
CA ALA A 84 -4.62 0.92 -8.60
C ALA A 84 -4.73 2.38 -9.07
N LEU A 85 -3.60 3.09 -9.18
CA LEU A 85 -3.57 4.43 -9.78
C LEU A 85 -3.92 4.39 -11.26
N ALA A 86 -3.38 3.44 -12.03
CA ALA A 86 -3.68 3.30 -13.45
C ALA A 86 -5.17 2.97 -13.69
N GLU A 87 -5.77 2.14 -12.85
CA GLU A 87 -7.21 1.85 -12.86
C GLU A 87 -8.04 3.11 -12.56
N ALA A 88 -7.66 3.87 -11.54
CA ALA A 88 -8.32 5.14 -11.22
C ALA A 88 -8.19 6.17 -12.35
N GLU A 89 -7.03 6.29 -12.98
CA GLU A 89 -6.81 7.15 -14.16
C GLU A 89 -7.69 6.73 -15.35
N ALA A 90 -7.84 5.41 -15.58
CA ALA A 90 -8.73 4.90 -16.63
C ALA A 90 -10.20 5.20 -16.30
N THR A 91 -10.59 5.05 -15.02
CA THR A 91 -11.94 5.38 -14.54
C THR A 91 -12.27 6.86 -14.79
N VAL A 92 -11.37 7.77 -14.42
CA VAL A 92 -11.56 9.23 -14.66
C VAL A 92 -11.74 9.54 -16.12
N ARG A 93 -10.95 8.94 -17.00
CA ARG A 93 -11.05 9.16 -18.44
C ARG A 93 -12.36 8.64 -19.08
N ALA A 94 -12.90 7.56 -18.54
CA ALA A 94 -14.09 6.89 -19.08
C ALA A 94 -15.41 7.35 -18.41
N PHE A 95 -15.33 8.12 -17.33
CA PHE A 95 -16.50 8.44 -16.53
C PHE A 95 -17.48 9.35 -17.27
N GLN A 96 -18.78 8.95 -17.21
CA GLN A 96 -19.90 9.70 -17.78
C GLN A 96 -20.86 10.06 -16.65
N GLY A 97 -20.64 11.21 -16.02
CA GLY A 97 -21.45 11.66 -14.87
C GLY A 97 -20.96 13.00 -14.36
N SER A 98 -21.46 13.40 -13.20
CA SER A 98 -21.07 14.66 -12.58
C SER A 98 -19.64 14.59 -12.00
N ALA A 99 -18.94 15.72 -11.99
CA ALA A 99 -17.63 15.83 -11.36
C ALA A 99 -17.72 15.54 -9.85
N ARG A 100 -18.85 15.90 -9.23
CA ARG A 100 -19.15 15.58 -7.81
C ARG A 100 -19.16 14.08 -7.56
N GLU A 101 -19.88 13.31 -8.38
CA GLU A 101 -19.98 11.85 -8.25
C GLU A 101 -18.60 11.19 -8.46
N LEU A 102 -17.87 11.62 -9.49
CA LEU A 102 -16.54 11.09 -9.78
C LEU A 102 -15.56 11.36 -8.63
N LEU A 103 -15.54 12.58 -8.08
CA LEU A 103 -14.70 12.93 -6.95
C LEU A 103 -15.03 12.08 -5.71
N GLN A 104 -16.31 11.90 -5.43
CA GLN A 104 -16.75 11.03 -4.35
C GLN A 104 -16.31 9.58 -4.53
N GLN A 105 -16.42 9.05 -5.74
CA GLN A 105 -15.95 7.70 -6.09
C GLN A 105 -14.43 7.56 -5.93
N LEU A 106 -13.66 8.55 -6.37
CA LEU A 106 -12.20 8.55 -6.22
C LEU A 106 -11.77 8.55 -4.75
N VAL A 107 -12.38 9.41 -3.93
CA VAL A 107 -12.10 9.47 -2.49
C VAL A 107 -12.42 8.14 -1.80
N ARG A 108 -13.54 7.51 -2.13
CA ARG A 108 -13.91 6.19 -1.59
C ARG A 108 -12.97 5.08 -2.08
N THR A 109 -12.56 5.12 -3.33
CA THR A 109 -11.60 4.15 -3.90
C THR A 109 -10.22 4.30 -3.25
N TYR A 110 -9.72 5.54 -3.12
CA TYR A 110 -8.48 5.81 -2.39
C TYR A 110 -8.52 5.25 -0.97
N TRP A 111 -9.63 5.51 -0.24
CA TRP A 111 -9.83 5.00 1.11
C TRP A 111 -9.73 3.48 1.16
N ARG A 112 -10.49 2.79 0.31
CA ARG A 112 -10.50 1.32 0.24
C ARG A 112 -9.11 0.76 -0.04
N VAL A 113 -8.39 1.32 -1.01
CA VAL A 113 -7.07 0.83 -1.41
C VAL A 113 -6.02 1.09 -0.33
N ILE A 114 -6.00 2.28 0.26
CA ILE A 114 -4.93 2.67 1.19
C ILE A 114 -5.30 2.31 2.63
N TYR A 115 -6.48 2.65 3.10
CA TYR A 115 -6.83 2.49 4.52
C TYR A 115 -7.17 1.04 4.89
N GLU A 116 -7.96 0.35 4.04
CA GLU A 116 -8.46 -0.99 4.33
C GLU A 116 -7.46 -2.11 4.02
N THR A 117 -6.29 -1.78 3.49
CA THR A 117 -5.26 -2.75 3.15
C THR A 117 -3.94 -2.51 3.90
N LYS A 118 -2.99 -3.44 3.75
CA LYS A 118 -1.63 -3.27 4.27
C LYS A 118 -0.87 -2.12 3.60
N LEU A 119 -1.37 -1.57 2.48
CA LEU A 119 -0.69 -0.54 1.70
C LEU A 119 -0.54 0.79 2.46
N SER A 120 -1.38 1.07 3.47
CA SER A 120 -1.19 2.22 4.38
C SER A 120 0.16 2.22 5.11
N GLY A 121 0.83 1.07 5.20
CA GLY A 121 2.18 0.98 5.73
C GLY A 121 3.24 1.66 4.86
N ILE A 122 3.02 1.73 3.53
CA ILE A 122 3.98 2.37 2.61
C ILE A 122 4.04 3.89 2.81
N PRO A 123 2.93 4.65 2.81
CA PRO A 123 2.96 6.07 3.16
C PRO A 123 3.55 6.35 4.53
N LYS A 124 3.18 5.57 5.56
CA LYS A 124 3.77 5.69 6.91
C LYS A 124 5.29 5.54 6.87
N LEU A 125 5.79 4.51 6.17
CA LEU A 125 7.21 4.26 6.01
C LEU A 125 7.90 5.43 5.29
N MET A 126 7.31 5.91 4.19
CA MET A 126 7.90 7.02 3.44
C MET A 126 7.95 8.31 4.25
N MET A 127 6.92 8.62 5.04
CA MET A 127 6.94 9.79 5.93
C MET A 127 8.04 9.69 7.00
N ALA A 128 8.32 8.49 7.50
CA ALA A 128 9.36 8.26 8.50
C ALA A 128 10.78 8.28 7.92
N GLU A 129 10.95 7.79 6.67
CA GLU A 129 12.27 7.48 6.10
C GLU A 129 12.70 8.43 4.97
N ALA A 130 11.82 9.32 4.49
CA ALA A 130 12.08 10.17 3.32
C ALA A 130 13.35 11.02 3.46
N ALA A 131 13.63 11.55 4.65
CA ALA A 131 14.82 12.34 4.92
C ALA A 131 16.10 11.50 4.85
N ASN A 132 16.03 10.21 5.24
CA ASN A 132 17.18 9.31 5.28
C ASN A 132 17.47 8.69 3.89
N PHE A 133 16.43 8.57 3.04
CA PHE A 133 16.51 7.93 1.71
C PHE A 133 15.93 8.82 0.61
N PRO A 134 16.60 9.96 0.25
CA PRO A 134 16.07 10.94 -0.71
C PRO A 134 15.73 10.38 -2.09
N SER A 135 16.48 9.36 -2.56
CA SER A 135 16.23 8.73 -3.85
C SER A 135 14.92 7.93 -3.87
N LEU A 136 14.58 7.27 -2.76
CA LEU A 136 13.30 6.56 -2.60
C LEU A 136 12.16 7.54 -2.42
N ALA A 137 12.37 8.61 -1.65
CA ALA A 137 11.40 9.68 -1.46
C ALA A 137 11.03 10.33 -2.80
N ARG A 138 12.02 10.67 -3.63
CA ARG A 138 11.81 11.22 -4.98
C ARG A 138 11.01 10.24 -5.85
N PHE A 139 11.43 8.98 -5.91
CA PHE A 139 10.72 7.95 -6.66
C PHE A 139 9.25 7.83 -6.21
N TYR A 140 8.99 7.73 -4.91
CA TYR A 140 7.63 7.62 -4.38
C TYR A 140 6.80 8.86 -4.66
N TYR A 141 7.41 10.05 -4.53
CA TYR A 141 6.74 11.31 -4.83
C TYR A 141 6.31 11.39 -6.29
N ASP A 142 7.21 11.05 -7.22
CA ASP A 142 6.95 11.13 -8.66
C ASP A 142 5.94 10.06 -9.11
N GLU A 143 6.12 8.80 -8.69
CA GLU A 143 5.29 7.68 -9.15
C GLU A 143 3.91 7.60 -8.46
N VAL A 144 3.79 8.09 -7.23
CA VAL A 144 2.55 7.93 -6.44
C VAL A 144 1.92 9.28 -6.12
N VAL A 145 2.64 10.17 -5.43
CA VAL A 145 2.05 11.39 -4.88
C VAL A 145 1.61 12.34 -5.99
N THR A 146 2.49 12.61 -6.96
CA THR A 146 2.20 13.49 -8.09
C THR A 146 1.04 12.97 -8.93
N ARG A 147 1.02 11.66 -9.23
CA ARG A 147 -0.07 11.04 -9.99
C ARG A 147 -1.41 11.10 -9.26
N SER A 148 -1.40 10.80 -7.95
CA SER A 148 -2.63 10.88 -7.13
C SER A 148 -3.19 12.30 -7.09
N HIS A 149 -2.35 13.33 -6.92
CA HIS A 149 -2.79 14.71 -6.91
C HIS A 149 -3.32 15.13 -8.28
N ARG A 150 -2.62 14.76 -9.37
CA ARG A 150 -3.06 15.07 -10.74
C ARG A 150 -4.44 14.48 -11.04
N LEU A 151 -4.67 13.25 -10.63
CA LEU A 151 -5.96 12.57 -10.81
C LEU A 151 -7.12 13.37 -10.18
N VAL A 152 -6.94 13.86 -8.95
CA VAL A 152 -7.93 14.71 -8.28
C VAL A 152 -8.03 16.08 -8.96
N SER A 153 -6.91 16.67 -9.37
CA SER A 153 -6.88 17.95 -10.07
C SER A 153 -7.69 17.91 -11.38
N ASP A 154 -7.53 16.85 -12.18
CA ASP A 154 -8.26 16.69 -13.44
C ASP A 154 -9.79 16.69 -13.22
N VAL A 155 -10.26 16.07 -12.14
CA VAL A 155 -11.69 16.05 -11.76
C VAL A 155 -12.16 17.42 -11.27
N LEU A 156 -11.36 18.10 -10.44
CA LEU A 156 -11.68 19.44 -9.95
C LEU A 156 -11.78 20.45 -11.10
N GLU A 157 -10.83 20.40 -12.04
CA GLU A 157 -10.87 21.25 -13.23
C GLU A 157 -12.08 20.98 -14.10
N ALA A 158 -12.47 19.71 -14.27
CA ALA A 158 -13.68 19.34 -15.00
C ALA A 158 -14.94 19.94 -14.33
N GLY A 159 -15.05 19.80 -12.99
CA GLY A 159 -16.17 20.36 -12.23
C GLY A 159 -16.23 21.88 -12.24
N MET A 160 -15.08 22.57 -12.27
CA MET A 160 -15.04 24.03 -12.43
C MET A 160 -15.45 24.45 -13.86
N ARG A 161 -15.09 23.67 -14.88
CA ARG A 161 -15.51 23.95 -16.27
C ARG A 161 -17.00 23.71 -16.48
N SER A 162 -17.57 22.70 -15.84
CA SER A 162 -19.01 22.42 -15.91
C SER A 162 -19.87 23.37 -15.05
N GLY A 163 -19.25 24.14 -14.15
CA GLY A 163 -19.94 24.99 -13.18
C GLY A 163 -20.45 24.26 -11.93
N GLU A 164 -20.13 22.99 -11.76
CA GLU A 164 -20.47 22.24 -10.55
C GLU A 164 -19.65 22.69 -9.33
N PHE A 165 -18.40 23.09 -9.56
CA PHE A 165 -17.49 23.55 -8.51
C PHE A 165 -17.15 25.02 -8.70
N ARG A 166 -17.09 25.75 -7.58
CA ARG A 166 -16.60 27.12 -7.55
C ARG A 166 -15.12 27.17 -7.91
N ARG A 167 -14.63 28.29 -8.38
CA ARG A 167 -13.21 28.48 -8.68
C ARG A 167 -12.39 28.47 -7.40
N VAL A 168 -11.41 27.56 -7.34
CA VAL A 168 -10.43 27.42 -6.25
C VAL A 168 -9.05 27.18 -6.84
N ASP A 169 -8.01 27.32 -6.01
CA ASP A 169 -6.68 26.84 -6.37
C ASP A 169 -6.70 25.31 -6.44
N VAL A 170 -6.61 24.77 -7.65
CA VAL A 170 -6.73 23.34 -7.94
C VAL A 170 -5.66 22.53 -7.22
N ALA A 171 -4.40 23.02 -7.18
CA ALA A 171 -3.31 22.29 -6.59
C ALA A 171 -3.47 22.19 -5.06
N VAL A 172 -3.97 23.25 -4.44
CA VAL A 172 -4.28 23.28 -3.00
C VAL A 172 -5.50 22.40 -2.71
N ALA A 173 -6.57 22.54 -3.48
CA ALA A 173 -7.80 21.77 -3.29
C ALA A 173 -7.55 20.26 -3.45
N ALA A 174 -6.79 19.83 -4.46
CA ALA A 174 -6.43 18.42 -4.64
C ALA A 174 -5.68 17.84 -3.42
N LYS A 175 -4.76 18.62 -2.85
CA LYS A 175 -4.07 18.21 -1.61
C LYS A 175 -5.03 18.08 -0.43
N LEU A 176 -5.93 19.05 -0.26
CA LEU A 176 -6.92 19.03 0.82
C LEU A 176 -7.91 17.87 0.70
N ALA A 177 -8.22 17.42 -0.52
CA ALA A 177 -9.06 16.24 -0.72
C ALA A 177 -8.42 14.95 -0.17
N VAL A 178 -7.09 14.81 -0.31
CA VAL A 178 -6.37 13.56 -0.01
C VAL A 178 -5.70 13.56 1.36
N SER A 179 -5.19 14.71 1.83
CA SER A 179 -4.37 14.80 3.06
C SER A 179 -5.05 14.27 4.32
N PRO A 180 -6.35 14.56 4.60
CA PRO A 180 -7.01 14.04 5.79
C PRO A 180 -7.14 12.50 5.76
N LEU A 181 -7.35 11.92 4.58
CA LEU A 181 -7.45 10.48 4.38
C LEU A 181 -6.08 9.80 4.60
N MET A 182 -5.04 10.42 4.06
CA MET A 182 -3.66 9.96 4.26
C MET A 182 -3.28 10.02 5.74
N HIS A 183 -3.61 11.13 6.41
CA HIS A 183 -3.36 11.27 7.85
C HIS A 183 -4.07 10.17 8.64
N ALA A 184 -5.34 9.93 8.38
CA ALA A 184 -6.12 8.89 9.07
C ALA A 184 -5.50 7.50 8.86
N ALA A 185 -5.08 7.16 7.64
CA ALA A 185 -4.45 5.89 7.32
C ALA A 185 -3.09 5.70 8.03
N VAL A 186 -2.26 6.74 8.06
CA VAL A 186 -0.97 6.73 8.76
C VAL A 186 -1.16 6.67 10.28
N ALA A 187 -2.09 7.48 10.83
CA ALA A 187 -2.39 7.52 12.25
C ALA A 187 -2.88 6.17 12.77
N GLN A 188 -3.78 5.50 12.03
CA GLN A 188 -4.24 4.17 12.38
C GLN A 188 -3.08 3.17 12.52
N ARG A 189 -2.09 3.24 11.64
CA ARG A 189 -0.91 2.36 11.70
C ARG A 189 0.09 2.78 12.79
N ALA A 190 0.24 4.09 13.00
CA ALA A 190 1.20 4.59 13.99
C ALA A 190 0.68 4.44 15.43
N PHE A 191 -0.63 4.62 15.63
CA PHE A 191 -1.27 4.67 16.93
C PHE A 191 -2.31 3.55 17.15
N ALA A 192 -2.15 2.42 16.46
CA ALA A 192 -3.11 1.31 16.50
C ALA A 192 -3.52 0.90 17.92
N ASN A 193 -2.57 0.90 18.86
CA ASN A 193 -2.81 0.53 20.26
C ASN A 193 -3.31 1.70 21.14
N CYS A 194 -3.41 2.91 20.57
CA CYS A 194 -3.78 4.13 21.30
C CYS A 194 -5.11 4.72 20.80
N ILE A 195 -5.61 4.25 19.67
CA ILE A 195 -6.90 4.73 19.12
C ILE A 195 -8.02 4.20 20.00
N PRO A 196 -8.91 5.08 20.53
CA PRO A 196 -10.02 4.64 21.36
C PRO A 196 -10.90 3.61 20.62
N GLU A 197 -11.40 2.62 21.36
CA GLU A 197 -12.45 1.73 20.87
C GLU A 197 -13.66 2.58 20.46
N GLY A 198 -14.18 2.38 19.23
CA GLY A 198 -15.34 3.11 18.72
C GLY A 198 -15.05 4.24 17.75
N PHE A 199 -13.79 4.49 17.34
CA PHE A 199 -13.53 5.38 16.21
C PHE A 199 -14.21 4.87 14.96
N ASN A 200 -15.29 5.58 14.56
CA ASN A 200 -16.08 5.20 13.40
C ASN A 200 -15.42 5.70 12.11
N VAL A 201 -14.62 4.85 11.53
CA VAL A 201 -13.89 5.06 10.28
C VAL A 201 -14.82 5.46 9.13
N ARG A 202 -15.97 4.81 9.00
CA ARG A 202 -16.94 5.12 7.96
C ARG A 202 -17.51 6.51 8.12
N LYS A 203 -17.88 6.87 9.36
CA LYS A 203 -18.36 8.21 9.68
C LYS A 203 -17.30 9.27 9.37
N TYR A 204 -16.04 9.00 9.66
CA TYR A 204 -14.93 9.91 9.31
C TYR A 204 -14.87 10.17 7.80
N LEU A 205 -14.91 9.10 6.99
CA LEU A 205 -14.88 9.21 5.52
C LEU A 205 -16.09 9.97 4.98
N ASP A 206 -17.30 9.62 5.44
CA ASP A 206 -18.54 10.25 4.98
C ASP A 206 -18.58 11.74 5.36
N THR A 207 -18.14 12.09 6.58
CA THR A 207 -18.03 13.50 7.02
C THR A 207 -16.99 14.25 6.20
N HIS A 208 -15.82 13.65 5.91
CA HIS A 208 -14.81 14.29 5.07
C HIS A 208 -15.35 14.58 3.67
N ILE A 209 -16.01 13.62 3.04
CA ILE A 209 -16.60 13.78 1.71
C ILE A 209 -17.64 14.89 1.73
N ASP A 210 -18.53 14.89 2.73
CA ASP A 210 -19.59 15.89 2.89
C ASP A 210 -19.01 17.30 3.00
N LEU A 211 -18.12 17.52 3.97
CA LEU A 211 -17.50 18.83 4.22
C LEU A 211 -16.70 19.32 3.01
N TYR A 212 -15.95 18.42 2.36
CA TYR A 212 -15.15 18.79 1.21
C TYR A 212 -16.02 19.19 0.01
N LEU A 213 -17.02 18.38 -0.33
CA LEU A 213 -17.91 18.63 -1.47
C LEU A 213 -18.78 19.87 -1.28
N HIS A 214 -19.31 20.12 -0.07
CA HIS A 214 -20.01 21.36 0.21
C HIS A 214 -19.08 22.58 0.15
N GLY A 215 -17.84 22.46 0.63
CA GLY A 215 -16.87 23.54 0.58
C GLY A 215 -16.42 23.96 -0.81
N ILE A 216 -16.54 23.09 -1.81
CA ILE A 216 -16.17 23.39 -3.21
C ILE A 216 -17.36 23.52 -4.15
N ALA A 217 -18.58 23.20 -3.73
CA ALA A 217 -19.76 23.34 -4.56
C ALA A 217 -19.97 24.80 -5.01
N ASN A 218 -20.49 24.98 -6.22
CA ASN A 218 -21.01 26.27 -6.66
C ASN A 218 -22.40 26.45 -6.04
N GLU A 219 -22.69 27.64 -5.52
CA GLU A 219 -24.01 28.01 -4.97
C GLU A 219 -25.06 28.14 -6.07
#